data_91f2b031f9f384c233d49605f55c91c8
#
_entry.id   91f2b031f9f384c233d49605f55c91c8
#
_cell.length_a   1.000
_cell.length_b   1.000
_cell.length_c   1.000
_cell.angle_alpha   90.00
_cell.angle_beta   90.00
_cell.angle_gamma   90.00
#
_symmetry.space_group_name_H-M   'P 1'
#
loop_
_entity.id
_entity.type
_entity.pdbx_description
1 polymer ?
#
loop_
_entity_poly.entity_id
_entity_poly.type
_entity_poly.pdbx_seq_one_letter_code
_entity_poly.pdbx_strand_id
1 'polypeptide(L)'
;CIRCYNQFKQMFEQLCTFGSGQKSSVVQAADICAATAATGYIMLDATTLQILTESAKYDVSCSSSGSKRANREGGLGNASVGGICHSFTPDGRCISLLKILMSNECLYDCEYCPNRRSADVKRARITPEDICNLTINFYKRNYIEGLFLSSAVFDSPNRTMELLTETVMRLRKVYNFNGYIHLKGIPYADETLVMKAAKYVDRMSYNIELPSEKSLKLLAPQKTKDSLIQPMKKLQSALIYDKENKIKRDRVIPAGQTTQMIVGASPESDGHILRLTEYLYRNIGLKRVYYSSYIPVVKSDLLPSDPAGLLREHRLYQADWLIRFYGFDVNELCGEGENLDADYDPKCAWALKNMHLFPVEINKAPLEMLLRVPGIGARSAYKIVNARRFALLDFDNLAKMRIVLKRARHFITCKGKFYGSEADAARAQLLIDEKSSSDGGQENEQLSLFSTP
;
A
#
# COMPACT_ATOMS: atom_id res chain seq x y z
N CYS A 1 -7.02 3.28 5.39
CA CYS A 1 -6.31 4.30 6.16
C CYS A 1 -7.14 4.92 7.27
N ILE A 2 -8.42 5.24 7.04
CA ILE A 2 -9.36 5.65 8.11
C ILE A 2 -9.44 4.55 9.19
N ARG A 3 -9.35 3.29 8.81
CA ARG A 3 -9.38 2.13 9.71
C ARG A 3 -8.10 2.01 10.56
N CYS A 4 -6.91 2.34 10.01
CA CYS A 4 -5.67 2.45 10.79
C CYS A 4 -5.77 3.54 11.85
N TYR A 5 -6.31 4.68 11.45
CA TYR A 5 -6.56 5.79 12.35
C TYR A 5 -7.54 5.42 13.45
N ASN A 6 -8.66 4.78 13.10
CA ASN A 6 -9.66 4.35 14.05
C ASN A 6 -9.16 3.25 14.99
N GLN A 7 -8.36 2.31 14.51
CA GLN A 7 -7.72 1.29 15.35
C GLN A 7 -6.62 1.88 16.25
N PHE A 8 -5.83 2.82 15.72
CA PHE A 8 -4.85 3.56 16.54
C PHE A 8 -5.58 4.39 17.61
N LYS A 9 -6.68 5.05 17.26
CA LYS A 9 -7.55 5.77 18.18
C LYS A 9 -8.20 4.83 19.22
N GLN A 10 -8.73 3.68 18.81
CA GLN A 10 -9.28 2.66 19.74
C GLN A 10 -8.20 2.06 20.64
N MET A 11 -7.01 1.76 20.11
CA MET A 11 -5.87 1.26 20.87
C MET A 11 -5.37 2.34 21.87
N PHE A 12 -5.38 3.58 21.44
CA PHE A 12 -5.06 4.74 22.28
C PHE A 12 -6.10 4.93 23.39
N GLU A 13 -7.39 4.77 23.07
CA GLU A 13 -8.50 4.80 24.02
C GLU A 13 -8.45 3.61 25.02
N GLN A 14 -8.07 2.42 24.58
CA GLN A 14 -7.90 1.24 25.45
C GLN A 14 -6.72 1.37 26.41
N LEU A 15 -5.65 2.07 26.03
CA LEU A 15 -4.51 2.36 26.90
C LEU A 15 -4.88 3.25 28.10
N CYS A 16 -5.87 4.09 27.90
CA CYS A 16 -6.34 5.02 28.92
C CYS A 16 -7.36 4.41 29.87
N THR A 17 -7.96 3.23 29.57
CA THR A 17 -8.99 2.60 30.39
C THR A 17 -8.47 1.63 31.44
N PHE A 18 -7.16 1.34 31.48
CA PHE A 18 -6.56 0.43 32.47
C PHE A 18 -6.24 1.04 33.84
N GLY A 19 -6.68 2.29 34.09
CA GLY A 19 -6.47 2.96 35.36
C GLY A 19 -7.71 3.69 35.85
N SER A 20 -8.63 3.00 36.49
CA SER A 20 -9.79 3.49 37.28
C SER A 20 -11.15 3.29 36.66
N GLY A 21 -11.96 2.49 37.35
CA GLY A 21 -13.40 2.40 37.09
C GLY A 21 -14.12 3.69 37.46
N GLN A 22 -14.43 4.49 36.49
CA GLN A 22 -15.62 5.37 36.43
C GLN A 22 -15.80 5.97 35.04
N LYS A 23 -17.05 6.11 34.66
CA LYS A 23 -17.56 6.58 33.37
C LYS A 23 -17.21 8.04 33.13
N SER A 24 -16.78 8.34 31.92
CA SER A 24 -17.27 9.36 30.97
C SER A 24 -16.15 10.05 30.19
N SER A 25 -16.40 10.18 28.89
CA SER A 25 -15.91 11.23 27.99
C SER A 25 -14.39 11.41 27.80
N VAL A 26 -13.99 11.29 26.55
CA VAL A 26 -12.75 11.87 25.98
C VAL A 26 -11.56 11.77 26.94
N VAL A 27 -10.85 10.65 26.86
CA VAL A 27 -9.57 10.53 27.55
C VAL A 27 -8.62 11.56 26.94
N GLN A 28 -8.34 12.58 27.72
CA GLN A 28 -7.43 13.64 27.31
C GLN A 28 -6.03 13.11 27.17
N ALA A 29 -5.33 13.58 26.18
CA ALA A 29 -3.91 13.36 25.93
C ALA A 29 -3.02 13.56 27.18
N ALA A 30 -3.52 14.21 28.23
CA ALA A 30 -2.88 14.40 29.54
C ALA A 30 -2.54 13.10 30.28
N ASP A 31 -3.34 12.02 30.11
CA ASP A 31 -3.09 10.77 30.84
C ASP A 31 -1.92 9.96 30.30
N ILE A 32 -1.55 10.20 29.03
CA ILE A 32 -0.36 9.59 28.42
C ILE A 32 0.92 10.29 28.90
N CYS A 33 0.86 11.61 29.11
CA CYS A 33 1.94 12.37 29.72
C CYS A 33 2.20 11.90 31.17
N ALA A 34 1.15 11.56 31.94
CA ALA A 34 1.32 11.06 33.30
C ALA A 34 2.01 9.69 33.38
N ALA A 35 1.70 8.79 32.45
CA ALA A 35 2.33 7.45 32.37
C ALA A 35 3.80 7.52 31.91
N THR A 36 4.20 8.56 31.16
CA THR A 36 5.60 8.78 30.74
C THR A 36 6.40 9.60 31.75
N ALA A 37 5.76 10.47 32.53
CA ALA A 37 6.41 11.25 33.61
C ALA A 37 7.01 10.38 34.72
N ALA A 38 6.43 9.20 34.98
CA ALA A 38 6.95 8.25 35.99
C ALA A 38 8.29 7.58 35.61
N THR A 39 8.77 7.77 34.37
CA THR A 39 10.01 7.14 33.86
C THR A 39 11.15 8.11 33.54
N GLY A 40 10.99 9.40 33.88
CA GLY A 40 12.09 10.39 33.73
C GLY A 40 12.43 10.81 32.30
N TYR A 41 11.55 10.52 31.31
CA TYR A 41 11.75 10.89 29.91
C TYR A 41 10.93 12.13 29.53
N ILE A 42 11.50 12.98 28.70
CA ILE A 42 11.02 14.27 28.20
C ILE A 42 9.56 14.15 27.71
N MET A 43 8.71 15.04 28.22
CA MET A 43 7.28 15.09 27.88
C MET A 43 7.09 15.58 26.45
N LEU A 44 6.87 14.66 25.51
CA LEU A 44 6.24 15.02 24.24
C LEU A 44 4.80 15.46 24.55
N ASP A 45 4.46 16.70 24.19
CA ASP A 45 3.10 17.19 24.36
C ASP A 45 2.11 16.31 23.54
N ALA A 46 1.07 15.86 24.19
CA ALA A 46 0.07 15.00 23.61
C ALA A 46 -0.65 15.64 22.40
N THR A 47 -0.81 16.96 22.43
CA THR A 47 -1.38 17.74 21.31
C THR A 47 -0.48 17.67 20.09
N THR A 48 0.82 17.82 20.27
CA THR A 48 1.83 17.67 19.20
C THR A 48 1.80 16.28 18.59
N LEU A 49 1.74 15.22 19.41
CA LEU A 49 1.64 13.85 18.92
C LEU A 49 0.34 13.63 18.13
N GLN A 50 -0.78 14.13 18.61
CA GLN A 50 -2.06 14.03 17.92
C GLN A 50 -2.01 14.73 16.56
N ILE A 51 -1.52 15.98 16.48
CA ILE A 51 -1.40 16.72 15.22
C ILE A 51 -0.57 15.93 14.21
N LEU A 52 0.57 15.39 14.59
CA LEU A 52 1.50 14.72 13.69
C LEU A 52 1.03 13.33 13.24
N THR A 53 0.32 12.59 14.09
CA THR A 53 -0.30 11.31 13.72
C THR A 53 -1.54 11.50 12.86
N GLU A 54 -2.37 12.50 13.15
CA GLU A 54 -3.52 12.85 12.31
C GLU A 54 -3.09 13.35 10.93
N SER A 55 -2.04 14.15 10.86
CA SER A 55 -1.47 14.61 9.58
C SER A 55 -0.91 13.45 8.74
N ALA A 56 -0.44 12.38 9.37
CA ALA A 56 0.08 11.20 8.69
C ALA A 56 -1.00 10.31 8.05
N LYS A 57 -2.28 10.46 8.38
CA LYS A 57 -3.36 9.56 7.91
C LYS A 57 -3.53 9.51 6.38
N TYR A 58 -3.14 10.57 5.69
CA TYR A 58 -3.26 10.69 4.23
C TYR A 58 -2.16 9.95 3.45
N ASP A 59 -1.09 9.52 4.12
CA ASP A 59 -0.07 8.67 3.50
C ASP A 59 -0.54 7.22 3.42
N VAL A 60 -0.63 6.65 2.23
CA VAL A 60 -0.95 5.22 2.05
C VAL A 60 0.34 4.40 2.10
N SER A 61 0.42 3.43 2.97
CA SER A 61 1.66 2.67 3.21
C SER A 61 1.44 1.18 3.47
N CYS A 62 0.30 0.65 3.09
CA CYS A 62 -0.08 -0.73 3.37
C CYS A 62 0.54 -1.70 2.38
N SER A 63 1.74 -2.22 2.65
CA SER A 63 2.34 -3.32 1.90
C SER A 63 3.10 -4.26 2.83
N SER A 64 3.29 -5.51 2.41
CA SER A 64 4.17 -6.43 3.12
C SER A 64 5.57 -5.84 3.25
N SER A 65 6.27 -6.12 4.34
CA SER A 65 7.62 -5.59 4.57
C SER A 65 8.61 -6.02 3.49
N GLY A 66 8.44 -7.23 2.95
CA GLY A 66 9.40 -7.83 2.03
C GLY A 66 10.81 -7.98 2.62
N SER A 67 11.00 -7.64 3.90
CA SER A 67 12.27 -7.79 4.59
C SER A 67 12.20 -8.93 5.60
N LYS A 68 13.33 -9.64 5.73
CA LYS A 68 13.52 -10.69 6.74
C LYS A 68 14.83 -10.44 7.47
N ARG A 69 14.72 -10.18 8.77
CA ARG A 69 15.87 -9.94 9.63
C ARG A 69 15.59 -10.53 11.01
N ALA A 70 16.35 -11.54 11.41
CA ALA A 70 16.30 -12.07 12.76
C ALA A 70 16.89 -11.06 13.77
N ASN A 71 16.43 -11.15 15.00
CA ASN A 71 17.08 -10.44 16.09
C ASN A 71 18.51 -10.98 16.27
N ARG A 72 19.40 -10.12 16.75
CA ARG A 72 20.80 -10.44 17.04
C ARG A 72 21.08 -10.14 18.50
N GLU A 73 22.14 -10.71 19.05
CA GLU A 73 22.57 -10.45 20.42
C GLU A 73 22.75 -8.94 20.67
N GLY A 74 22.20 -8.42 21.75
CA GLY A 74 22.13 -6.99 22.07
C GLY A 74 21.21 -6.17 21.18
N GLY A 75 20.49 -6.78 20.21
CA GLY A 75 19.54 -6.11 19.34
C GLY A 75 18.13 -6.07 19.91
N LEU A 76 17.30 -5.16 19.42
CA LEU A 76 15.88 -5.02 19.76
C LEU A 76 15.02 -5.20 18.53
N GLY A 77 14.21 -6.27 18.49
CA GLY A 77 13.23 -6.55 17.45
C GLY A 77 13.75 -7.31 16.24
N ASN A 78 12.83 -7.75 15.41
CA ASN A 78 13.09 -8.41 14.12
C ASN A 78 12.22 -7.77 13.03
N ALA A 79 12.53 -8.06 11.77
CA ALA A 79 11.64 -7.78 10.65
C ALA A 79 11.29 -9.11 9.97
N SER A 80 10.01 -9.35 9.75
CA SER A 80 9.53 -10.56 9.06
C SER A 80 8.92 -10.22 7.71
N VAL A 81 8.90 -11.20 6.81
CA VAL A 81 8.18 -11.11 5.55
C VAL A 81 6.69 -11.27 5.86
N GLY A 82 6.08 -10.23 6.39
CA GLY A 82 4.66 -10.20 6.70
C GLY A 82 4.04 -8.91 6.18
N GLY A 83 2.72 -8.92 6.06
CA GLY A 83 1.98 -7.70 5.70
C GLY A 83 2.16 -6.61 6.76
N ILE A 84 2.18 -5.39 6.32
CA ILE A 84 2.27 -4.21 7.18
C ILE A 84 0.96 -3.45 7.06
N CYS A 85 0.48 -2.85 8.14
CA CYS A 85 -0.74 -2.06 8.20
C CYS A 85 -1.89 -2.70 7.43
N HIS A 86 -2.77 -3.43 8.07
CA HIS A 86 -3.94 -4.11 7.50
C HIS A 86 -3.66 -5.30 6.56
N SER A 87 -2.41 -5.76 6.42
CA SER A 87 -2.18 -7.09 5.88
C SER A 87 -2.27 -8.09 7.01
N PHE A 88 -3.22 -8.99 6.92
CA PHE A 88 -3.26 -10.13 7.83
C PHE A 88 -2.22 -11.15 7.39
N THR A 89 -1.45 -11.64 8.33
CA THR A 89 -0.63 -12.84 8.14
C THR A 89 -1.55 -14.05 7.90
N PRO A 90 -1.06 -15.15 7.36
CA PRO A 90 -1.88 -16.36 7.17
C PRO A 90 -2.55 -16.88 8.45
N ASP A 91 -2.03 -16.50 9.62
CA ASP A 91 -2.56 -16.79 10.95
C ASP A 91 -3.56 -15.72 11.46
N GLY A 92 -3.92 -14.74 10.62
CA GLY A 92 -4.90 -13.70 10.95
C GLY A 92 -4.35 -12.53 11.77
N ARG A 93 -3.04 -12.47 12.05
CA ARG A 93 -2.41 -11.40 12.81
C ARG A 93 -2.30 -10.12 11.98
N CYS A 94 -2.71 -8.98 12.54
CA CYS A 94 -2.49 -7.66 11.96
C CYS A 94 -1.14 -7.10 12.41
N ILE A 95 -0.30 -6.70 11.47
CA ILE A 95 0.97 -6.04 11.72
C ILE A 95 0.76 -4.54 11.82
N SER A 96 1.21 -3.93 12.90
CA SER A 96 1.03 -2.52 13.19
C SER A 96 2.33 -1.73 13.07
N LEU A 97 2.25 -0.53 12.48
CA LEU A 97 3.37 0.41 12.42
C LEU A 97 2.99 1.71 13.14
N LEU A 98 3.94 2.29 13.86
CA LEU A 98 3.85 3.70 14.23
C LEU A 98 3.98 4.52 12.96
N LYS A 99 2.92 5.22 12.59
CA LYS A 99 2.91 6.11 11.43
C LYS A 99 2.84 7.55 11.90
N ILE A 100 3.90 8.30 11.66
CA ILE A 100 4.04 9.66 12.17
C ILE A 100 4.79 10.56 11.20
N LEU A 101 4.42 11.86 11.20
CA LEU A 101 5.22 12.90 10.59
C LEU A 101 6.22 13.47 11.61
N MET A 102 7.44 13.78 11.15
CA MET A 102 8.39 14.56 11.95
C MET A 102 7.91 16.02 12.08
N SER A 103 7.35 16.58 11.01
CA SER A 103 6.70 17.89 11.03
C SER A 103 5.57 17.93 10.00
N ASN A 104 4.52 18.72 10.28
CA ASN A 104 3.50 19.10 9.30
C ASN A 104 3.67 20.55 8.81
N GLU A 105 4.74 21.23 9.22
CA GLU A 105 5.17 22.50 8.62
C GLU A 105 5.72 22.24 7.21
N CYS A 106 5.20 22.92 6.18
CA CYS A 106 5.60 22.66 4.81
C CYS A 106 5.97 23.95 4.09
N LEU A 107 7.07 23.92 3.32
CA LEU A 107 7.45 24.97 2.40
C LEU A 107 6.67 24.94 1.08
N TYR A 108 6.09 23.76 0.76
CA TYR A 108 5.37 23.53 -0.50
C TYR A 108 3.89 23.83 -0.34
N ASP A 109 3.28 24.22 -1.44
CA ASP A 109 1.86 24.59 -1.51
C ASP A 109 1.10 23.70 -2.51
N CYS A 110 1.20 22.37 -2.29
CA CYS A 110 0.48 21.40 -3.13
C CYS A 110 -1.02 21.50 -2.88
N GLU A 111 -1.81 21.74 -3.92
CA GLU A 111 -3.26 22.01 -3.83
C GLU A 111 -4.06 20.93 -3.09
N TYR A 112 -3.69 19.67 -3.27
CA TYR A 112 -4.37 18.52 -2.66
C TYR A 112 -3.94 18.25 -1.20
N CYS A 113 -2.95 18.96 -0.67
CA CYS A 113 -2.34 18.63 0.63
C CYS A 113 -2.95 19.44 1.77
N PRO A 114 -3.49 18.79 2.82
CA PRO A 114 -4.02 19.50 3.98
C PRO A 114 -2.92 20.23 4.79
N ASN A 115 -1.66 19.80 4.63
CA ASN A 115 -0.51 20.42 5.30
C ASN A 115 0.25 21.42 4.39
N ARG A 116 -0.35 21.86 3.29
CA ARG A 116 0.27 22.86 2.41
C ARG A 116 0.60 24.15 3.15
N ARG A 117 1.57 24.93 2.65
CA ARG A 117 2.03 26.14 3.31
C ARG A 117 0.90 27.14 3.62
N SER A 118 0.00 27.33 2.68
CA SER A 118 -1.13 28.26 2.80
C SER A 118 -2.30 27.76 3.64
N ALA A 119 -2.29 26.48 4.09
CA ALA A 119 -3.37 25.94 4.89
C ALA A 119 -3.33 26.47 6.33
N ASP A 120 -4.49 26.95 6.82
CA ASP A 120 -4.67 27.35 8.20
C ASP A 120 -4.93 26.11 9.08
N VAL A 121 -3.84 25.43 9.44
CA VAL A 121 -3.86 24.24 10.32
C VAL A 121 -2.84 24.38 11.42
N LYS A 122 -3.13 23.76 12.57
CA LYS A 122 -2.15 23.72 13.66
C LYS A 122 -0.87 23.03 13.21
N ARG A 123 0.25 23.68 13.44
CA ARG A 123 1.58 23.19 13.08
C ARG A 123 2.28 22.58 14.27
N ALA A 124 3.02 21.50 14.02
CA ALA A 124 3.78 20.82 15.03
C ALA A 124 5.06 20.21 14.44
N ARG A 125 6.08 20.05 15.28
CA ARG A 125 7.36 19.45 14.92
C ARG A 125 7.91 18.70 16.14
N ILE A 126 8.54 17.56 15.88
CA ILE A 126 9.19 16.75 16.91
C ILE A 126 10.64 16.45 16.51
N THR A 127 11.45 16.16 17.52
CA THR A 127 12.88 15.91 17.32
C THR A 127 13.16 14.45 16.93
N PRO A 128 14.33 14.17 16.35
CA PRO A 128 14.78 12.79 16.13
C PRO A 128 14.76 11.93 17.39
N GLU A 129 15.13 12.52 18.53
CA GLU A 129 15.17 11.83 19.82
C GLU A 129 13.75 11.43 20.28
N ASP A 130 12.78 12.34 20.16
CA ASP A 130 11.39 12.07 20.53
C ASP A 130 10.80 10.91 19.70
N ILE A 131 11.06 10.89 18.38
CA ILE A 131 10.61 9.79 17.50
C ILE A 131 11.26 8.48 17.92
N CYS A 132 12.55 8.49 18.22
CA CYS A 132 13.25 7.30 18.69
C CYS A 132 12.63 6.77 19.99
N ASN A 133 12.48 7.63 20.99
CA ASN A 133 11.91 7.28 22.29
C ASN A 133 10.48 6.73 22.14
N LEU A 134 9.64 7.40 21.34
CA LEU A 134 8.27 6.96 21.06
C LEU A 134 8.26 5.59 20.40
N THR A 135 9.07 5.39 19.35
CA THR A 135 9.16 4.13 18.62
C THR A 135 9.58 2.98 19.53
N ILE A 136 10.63 3.18 20.33
CA ILE A 136 11.16 2.15 21.22
C ILE A 136 10.17 1.81 22.34
N ASN A 137 9.53 2.81 22.94
CA ASN A 137 8.55 2.60 23.99
C ASN A 137 7.32 1.83 23.46
N PHE A 138 6.81 2.18 22.28
CA PHE A 138 5.69 1.48 21.67
C PHE A 138 6.06 0.05 21.27
N TYR A 139 7.27 -0.14 20.75
CA TYR A 139 7.75 -1.47 20.39
C TYR A 139 7.91 -2.38 21.63
N LYS A 140 8.53 -1.87 22.72
CA LYS A 140 8.69 -2.62 23.97
C LYS A 140 7.36 -3.06 24.58
N ARG A 141 6.30 -2.27 24.37
CA ARG A 141 4.95 -2.56 24.83
C ARG A 141 4.14 -3.42 23.86
N ASN A 142 4.74 -3.91 22.76
CA ASN A 142 4.09 -4.70 21.71
C ASN A 142 2.94 -3.98 20.98
N TYR A 143 2.94 -2.64 20.95
CA TYR A 143 1.91 -1.88 20.22
C TYR A 143 2.20 -1.79 18.74
N ILE A 144 3.48 -1.84 18.36
CA ILE A 144 3.93 -1.73 16.98
C ILE A 144 5.01 -2.78 16.68
N GLU A 145 5.13 -3.14 15.41
CA GLU A 145 6.20 -3.98 14.87
C GLU A 145 7.25 -3.17 14.10
N GLY A 146 6.97 -1.89 13.85
CA GLY A 146 7.90 -1.03 13.14
C GLY A 146 7.45 0.43 13.07
N LEU A 147 8.20 1.20 12.30
CA LEU A 147 8.02 2.64 12.10
C LEU A 147 7.77 2.95 10.62
N PHE A 148 6.74 3.74 10.32
CA PHE A 148 6.62 4.49 9.07
C PHE A 148 6.83 5.97 9.38
N LEU A 149 7.97 6.49 8.92
CA LEU A 149 8.38 7.87 9.15
C LEU A 149 8.25 8.69 7.86
N SER A 150 7.54 9.79 7.96
CA SER A 150 7.44 10.80 6.90
C SER A 150 7.61 12.20 7.48
N SER A 151 7.62 13.21 6.64
CA SER A 151 7.63 14.62 7.03
C SER A 151 7.06 15.49 5.92
N ALA A 152 6.48 16.62 6.29
CA ALA A 152 6.43 17.77 5.40
C ALA A 152 7.86 18.29 5.17
N VAL A 153 8.06 19.10 4.14
CA VAL A 153 9.37 19.71 3.83
C VAL A 153 9.46 21.04 4.58
N PHE A 154 10.24 21.06 5.65
CA PHE A 154 10.45 22.25 6.45
C PHE A 154 11.92 22.70 6.40
N ASP A 155 12.20 23.96 6.71
CA ASP A 155 13.51 24.62 6.63
C ASP A 155 14.14 24.49 5.23
N SER A 156 14.54 23.32 4.80
CA SER A 156 14.99 22.97 3.45
C SER A 156 14.83 21.47 3.20
N PRO A 157 14.83 21.00 1.91
CA PRO A 157 14.83 19.57 1.61
C PRO A 157 15.98 18.81 2.28
N ASN A 158 17.19 19.37 2.23
CA ASN A 158 18.37 18.75 2.83
C ASN A 158 18.25 18.67 4.36
N ARG A 159 17.87 19.78 5.01
CA ARG A 159 17.72 19.80 6.46
C ARG A 159 16.65 18.81 6.95
N THR A 160 15.52 18.75 6.25
CA THR A 160 14.48 17.76 6.55
C THR A 160 15.01 16.33 6.39
N MET A 161 15.73 16.05 5.31
CA MET A 161 16.30 14.71 5.06
C MET A 161 17.41 14.35 6.04
N GLU A 162 18.23 15.32 6.48
CA GLU A 162 19.23 15.12 7.52
C GLU A 162 18.62 14.63 8.83
N LEU A 163 17.57 15.30 9.31
CA LEU A 163 16.90 14.94 10.56
C LEU A 163 16.19 13.58 10.46
N LEU A 164 15.58 13.28 9.33
CA LEU A 164 15.02 11.95 9.06
C LEU A 164 16.12 10.88 9.06
N THR A 165 17.26 11.15 8.42
CA THR A 165 18.43 10.26 8.39
C THR A 165 19.01 10.06 9.80
N GLU A 166 19.13 11.12 10.57
CA GLU A 166 19.58 11.04 11.96
C GLU A 166 18.67 10.12 12.79
N THR A 167 17.35 10.28 12.66
CA THR A 167 16.36 9.45 13.37
C THR A 167 16.57 7.97 13.09
N VAL A 168 16.64 7.58 11.82
CA VAL A 168 16.77 6.14 11.45
C VAL A 168 18.15 5.58 11.81
N MET A 169 19.20 6.42 11.75
CA MET A 169 20.54 6.05 12.22
C MET A 169 20.57 5.84 13.75
N ARG A 170 19.97 6.72 14.53
CA ARG A 170 19.87 6.57 16.00
C ARG A 170 19.11 5.30 16.36
N LEU A 171 17.96 5.04 15.73
CA LEU A 171 17.21 3.79 15.94
C LEU A 171 18.09 2.55 15.71
N ARG A 172 18.88 2.51 14.63
CA ARG A 172 19.71 1.33 14.30
C ARG A 172 20.98 1.23 15.16
N LYS A 173 21.68 2.36 15.40
CA LYS A 173 23.01 2.35 16.01
C LYS A 173 23.00 2.56 17.53
N VAL A 174 22.11 3.43 18.02
CA VAL A 174 22.04 3.76 19.45
C VAL A 174 21.07 2.82 20.17
N TYR A 175 19.87 2.66 19.62
CA TYR A 175 18.84 1.85 20.24
C TYR A 175 18.86 0.38 19.81
N ASN A 176 19.76 -0.02 18.90
CA ASN A 176 19.83 -1.38 18.33
C ASN A 176 18.48 -1.90 17.81
N PHE A 177 17.63 -1.01 17.32
CA PHE A 177 16.29 -1.35 16.84
C PHE A 177 16.35 -2.16 15.54
N ASN A 178 15.90 -3.41 15.56
CA ASN A 178 15.85 -4.30 14.39
C ASN A 178 14.45 -4.43 13.78
N GLY A 179 13.45 -3.73 14.31
CA GLY A 179 12.10 -3.68 13.72
C GLY A 179 12.10 -3.05 12.32
N TYR A 180 10.99 -3.17 11.64
CA TYR A 180 10.83 -2.64 10.29
C TYR A 180 10.81 -1.10 10.29
N ILE A 181 11.53 -0.49 9.34
CA ILE A 181 11.51 0.97 9.13
C ILE A 181 11.19 1.26 7.66
N HIS A 182 10.11 1.99 7.44
CA HIS A 182 9.76 2.58 6.15
C HIS A 182 9.94 4.09 6.24
N LEU A 183 10.76 4.65 5.37
CA LEU A 183 11.03 6.08 5.29
C LEU A 183 10.46 6.66 4.00
N LYS A 184 9.75 7.78 4.11
CA LYS A 184 9.38 8.58 2.95
C LYS A 184 10.50 9.55 2.63
N GLY A 185 11.05 9.46 1.42
CA GLY A 185 12.12 10.34 0.94
C GLY A 185 11.60 11.75 0.65
N ILE A 186 12.50 12.72 0.77
CA ILE A 186 12.20 14.14 0.53
C ILE A 186 12.63 14.51 -0.89
N PRO A 187 11.72 15.04 -1.73
CA PRO A 187 12.09 15.57 -3.05
C PRO A 187 13.15 16.67 -2.93
N TYR A 188 14.08 16.72 -3.88
CA TYR A 188 15.21 17.66 -3.92
C TYR A 188 16.25 17.50 -2.80
N ALA A 189 16.15 16.51 -1.94
CA ALA A 189 17.22 16.22 -0.99
C ALA A 189 18.48 15.71 -1.71
N ASP A 190 19.63 16.07 -1.16
CA ASP A 190 20.93 15.61 -1.67
C ASP A 190 21.01 14.10 -1.74
N GLU A 191 21.57 13.59 -2.84
CA GLU A 191 21.68 12.15 -3.11
C GLU A 191 22.48 11.43 -2.03
N THR A 192 23.52 12.06 -1.49
CA THR A 192 24.36 11.47 -0.45
C THR A 192 23.59 11.22 0.84
N LEU A 193 22.68 12.14 1.19
CA LEU A 193 21.79 12.01 2.34
C LEU A 193 20.76 10.87 2.12
N VAL A 194 20.18 10.82 0.92
CA VAL A 194 19.23 9.77 0.54
C VAL A 194 19.90 8.39 0.62
N MET A 195 21.09 8.24 0.03
CA MET A 195 21.86 7.00 0.04
C MET A 195 22.33 6.61 1.44
N LYS A 196 22.65 7.60 2.27
CA LYS A 196 22.99 7.38 3.70
C LYS A 196 21.79 6.82 4.46
N ALA A 197 20.61 7.42 4.31
CA ALA A 197 19.38 6.95 4.95
C ALA A 197 19.01 5.54 4.49
N ALA A 198 19.15 5.25 3.18
CA ALA A 198 18.79 3.97 2.56
C ALA A 198 19.47 2.75 3.18
N LYS A 199 20.65 2.92 3.81
CA LYS A 199 21.37 1.85 4.54
C LYS A 199 20.73 1.49 5.88
N TYR A 200 19.89 2.35 6.44
CA TYR A 200 19.31 2.18 7.79
C TYR A 200 17.82 1.85 7.78
N VAL A 201 17.20 1.83 6.62
CA VAL A 201 15.77 1.56 6.47
C VAL A 201 15.52 0.29 5.66
N ASP A 202 14.38 -0.34 5.87
CA ASP A 202 14.00 -1.52 5.10
C ASP A 202 13.37 -1.13 3.77
N ARG A 203 12.61 -0.04 3.75
CA ARG A 203 11.94 0.48 2.57
C ARG A 203 12.03 1.98 2.51
N MET A 204 12.12 2.49 1.29
CA MET A 204 11.99 3.92 1.01
C MET A 204 10.90 4.15 -0.05
N SER A 205 10.16 5.22 0.07
CA SER A 205 9.17 5.61 -0.91
C SER A 205 9.30 7.08 -1.29
N TYR A 206 9.16 7.36 -2.57
CA TYR A 206 8.92 8.69 -3.11
C TYR A 206 7.55 8.69 -3.75
N ASN A 207 6.65 9.56 -3.32
CA ASN A 207 5.33 9.62 -3.93
C ASN A 207 5.42 10.33 -5.28
N ILE A 208 4.87 9.69 -6.32
CA ILE A 208 4.77 10.30 -7.64
C ILE A 208 3.66 11.35 -7.70
N GLU A 209 2.76 11.29 -6.72
CA GLU A 209 1.60 12.15 -6.46
C GLU A 209 0.56 12.11 -7.58
N LEU A 210 0.91 12.57 -8.79
CA LEU A 210 -0.01 12.70 -9.92
C LEU A 210 0.51 11.96 -11.15
N PRO A 211 -0.39 11.47 -12.03
CA PRO A 211 -0.01 10.61 -13.16
C PRO A 211 0.81 11.35 -14.22
N SER A 212 0.53 12.62 -14.48
CA SER A 212 1.20 13.40 -15.54
C SER A 212 2.05 14.53 -15.00
N GLU A 213 3.03 14.97 -15.79
CA GLU A 213 3.83 16.14 -15.47
C GLU A 213 2.99 17.42 -15.53
N LYS A 214 2.03 17.48 -16.45
CA LYS A 214 1.09 18.60 -16.59
C LYS A 214 0.29 18.80 -15.31
N SER A 215 -0.29 17.72 -14.78
CA SER A 215 -1.06 17.75 -13.54
C SER A 215 -0.18 18.04 -12.33
N LEU A 216 1.04 17.49 -12.30
CA LEU A 216 2.00 17.77 -11.24
C LEU A 216 2.38 19.25 -11.21
N LYS A 217 2.66 19.86 -12.37
CA LYS A 217 2.98 21.29 -12.49
C LYS A 217 1.82 22.18 -12.07
N LEU A 218 0.59 21.75 -12.34
CA LEU A 218 -0.61 22.51 -11.98
C LEU A 218 -0.92 22.42 -10.47
N LEU A 219 -0.87 21.23 -9.89
CA LEU A 219 -1.37 20.95 -8.53
C LEU A 219 -0.26 20.87 -7.46
N ALA A 220 1.00 20.78 -7.87
CA ALA A 220 2.16 20.73 -6.98
C ALA A 220 3.37 21.43 -7.63
N PRO A 221 3.29 22.75 -7.90
CA PRO A 221 4.22 23.48 -8.76
C PRO A 221 5.68 23.47 -8.25
N GLN A 222 5.89 23.19 -6.96
CA GLN A 222 7.23 23.07 -6.38
C GLN A 222 7.84 21.67 -6.59
N LYS A 223 7.14 20.73 -7.23
CA LYS A 223 7.64 19.37 -7.51
C LYS A 223 7.79 19.17 -9.00
N THR A 224 8.83 18.47 -9.42
CA THR A 224 9.01 18.01 -10.81
C THR A 224 9.07 16.49 -10.85
N LYS A 225 8.74 15.88 -12.00
CA LYS A 225 8.90 14.43 -12.17
C LYS A 225 10.34 14.00 -11.90
N ASP A 226 11.31 14.77 -12.33
CA ASP A 226 12.72 14.46 -12.10
C ASP A 226 13.06 14.41 -10.61
N SER A 227 12.58 15.36 -9.81
CA SER A 227 12.82 15.38 -8.37
C SER A 227 12.25 14.15 -7.64
N LEU A 228 11.28 13.46 -8.24
CA LEU A 228 10.66 12.27 -7.71
C LEU A 228 11.29 10.97 -8.27
N ILE A 229 11.59 10.96 -9.58
CA ILE A 229 12.05 9.74 -10.28
C ILE A 229 13.58 9.55 -10.16
N GLN A 230 14.38 10.61 -10.18
CA GLN A 230 15.83 10.47 -10.11
C GLN A 230 16.31 9.77 -8.81
N PRO A 231 15.81 10.13 -7.61
CA PRO A 231 16.14 9.38 -6.40
C PRO A 231 15.74 7.91 -6.48
N MET A 232 14.58 7.60 -7.08
CA MET A 232 14.14 6.21 -7.27
C MET A 232 15.09 5.41 -8.17
N LYS A 233 15.55 6.01 -9.29
CA LYS A 233 16.53 5.38 -10.20
C LYS A 233 17.85 5.09 -9.50
N LYS A 234 18.36 6.04 -8.71
CA LYS A 234 19.60 5.87 -7.93
C LYS A 234 19.48 4.75 -6.91
N LEU A 235 18.39 4.72 -6.16
CA LEU A 235 18.10 3.63 -5.22
C LEU A 235 18.01 2.26 -5.93
N GLN A 236 17.42 2.21 -7.12
CA GLN A 236 17.34 0.99 -7.92
C GLN A 236 18.72 0.52 -8.38
N SER A 237 19.56 1.44 -8.85
CA SER A 237 20.94 1.11 -9.22
C SER A 237 21.73 0.53 -8.04
N ALA A 238 21.57 1.11 -6.85
CA ALA A 238 22.20 0.59 -5.64
C ALA A 238 21.65 -0.79 -5.23
N LEU A 239 20.34 -1.03 -5.38
CA LEU A 239 19.74 -2.35 -5.14
C LEU A 239 20.28 -3.42 -6.10
N ILE A 240 20.44 -3.07 -7.38
CA ILE A 240 21.02 -3.96 -8.39
C ILE A 240 22.47 -4.27 -8.03
N TYR A 241 23.27 -3.24 -7.72
CA TYR A 241 24.65 -3.38 -7.29
C TYR A 241 24.80 -4.33 -6.08
N ASP A 242 23.98 -4.13 -5.02
CA ASP A 242 23.98 -5.00 -3.84
C ASP A 242 23.63 -6.45 -4.17
N LYS A 243 22.70 -6.66 -5.12
CA LYS A 243 22.29 -8.01 -5.57
C LYS A 243 23.39 -8.70 -6.37
N GLU A 244 24.01 -8.01 -7.33
CA GLU A 244 25.06 -8.54 -8.19
C GLU A 244 26.32 -8.87 -7.38
N ASN A 245 26.69 -8.01 -6.44
CA ASN A 245 27.86 -8.22 -5.58
C ASN A 245 27.56 -9.09 -4.35
N LYS A 246 26.37 -9.70 -4.27
CA LYS A 246 25.93 -10.59 -3.18
C LYS A 246 26.15 -10.01 -1.78
N ILE A 247 25.99 -8.67 -1.64
CA ILE A 247 26.14 -7.98 -0.37
C ILE A 247 25.09 -8.49 0.60
N LYS A 248 25.50 -9.01 1.75
CA LYS A 248 24.61 -9.58 2.77
C LYS A 248 24.37 -8.63 3.94
N ARG A 249 25.35 -7.79 4.25
CA ARG A 249 25.26 -6.78 5.33
C ARG A 249 25.14 -5.40 4.73
N ASP A 250 24.48 -4.49 5.47
CA ASP A 250 24.33 -3.09 5.10
C ASP A 250 23.69 -2.83 3.70
N ARG A 251 22.81 -3.76 3.28
CA ARG A 251 22.07 -3.63 2.02
C ARG A 251 21.17 -2.41 2.09
N VAL A 252 21.15 -1.65 1.01
CA VAL A 252 20.20 -0.53 0.88
C VAL A 252 18.76 -1.05 0.72
N ILE A 253 17.84 -0.49 1.46
CA ILE A 253 16.39 -0.74 1.36
C ILE A 253 15.99 -2.19 0.98
N PRO A 254 16.33 -3.21 1.78
CA PRO A 254 16.14 -4.63 1.41
C PRO A 254 14.70 -5.02 1.06
N ALA A 255 13.70 -4.27 1.51
CA ALA A 255 12.31 -4.44 1.11
C ALA A 255 11.94 -3.64 -0.16
N GLY A 256 12.91 -2.94 -0.76
CA GLY A 256 12.74 -2.20 -2.02
C GLY A 256 11.98 -0.88 -1.89
N GLN A 257 11.53 -0.39 -3.03
CA GLN A 257 10.87 0.90 -3.17
C GLN A 257 9.39 0.76 -3.47
N THR A 258 8.62 1.76 -3.06
CA THR A 258 7.20 1.92 -3.39
C THR A 258 6.90 3.37 -3.73
N THR A 259 5.75 3.62 -4.33
CA THR A 259 5.24 4.97 -4.58
C THR A 259 3.75 5.04 -4.29
N GLN A 260 3.22 6.24 -4.15
CA GLN A 260 1.80 6.53 -4.05
C GLN A 260 1.40 7.51 -5.14
N MET A 261 0.19 7.34 -5.68
CA MET A 261 -0.43 8.18 -6.69
C MET A 261 -1.85 8.52 -6.27
N ILE A 262 -2.23 9.77 -6.40
CA ILE A 262 -3.60 10.24 -6.18
C ILE A 262 -4.39 10.01 -7.46
N VAL A 263 -5.55 9.37 -7.34
CA VAL A 263 -6.43 9.03 -8.47
C VAL A 263 -7.66 9.91 -8.42
N GLY A 264 -7.95 10.58 -9.52
CA GLY A 264 -9.14 11.41 -9.66
C GLY A 264 -9.02 12.84 -9.12
N ALA A 265 -7.83 13.28 -8.68
CA ALA A 265 -7.52 14.70 -8.45
C ALA A 265 -7.24 15.45 -9.76
N SER A 266 -7.01 14.72 -10.83
CA SER A 266 -6.64 15.21 -12.15
C SER A 266 -7.26 14.32 -13.24
N PRO A 267 -7.35 14.81 -14.51
CA PRO A 267 -8.23 14.20 -15.52
C PRO A 267 -7.68 12.94 -16.20
N GLU A 268 -6.51 12.45 -15.81
CA GLU A 268 -5.91 11.31 -16.48
C GLU A 268 -6.78 10.05 -16.37
N SER A 269 -6.80 9.29 -17.48
CA SER A 269 -7.51 8.01 -17.58
C SER A 269 -6.82 6.89 -16.79
N ASP A 270 -7.55 5.82 -16.51
CA ASP A 270 -6.98 4.63 -15.86
C ASP A 270 -5.95 3.95 -16.75
N GLY A 271 -6.15 3.98 -18.09
CA GLY A 271 -5.17 3.49 -19.05
C GLY A 271 -3.84 4.23 -18.98
N HIS A 272 -3.87 5.56 -18.82
CA HIS A 272 -2.65 6.35 -18.60
C HIS A 272 -1.97 5.99 -17.25
N ILE A 273 -2.76 5.86 -16.19
CA ILE A 273 -2.28 5.48 -14.85
C ILE A 273 -1.61 4.11 -14.87
N LEU A 274 -2.23 3.12 -15.52
CA LEU A 274 -1.71 1.76 -15.58
C LEU A 274 -0.41 1.67 -16.41
N ARG A 275 -0.29 2.42 -17.53
CA ARG A 275 0.95 2.48 -18.30
C ARG A 275 2.10 3.10 -17.51
N LEU A 276 1.83 4.18 -16.78
CA LEU A 276 2.81 4.74 -15.87
C LEU A 276 3.21 3.73 -14.79
N THR A 277 2.25 3.01 -14.24
CA THR A 277 2.50 1.97 -13.23
C THR A 277 3.37 0.85 -13.78
N GLU A 278 3.09 0.36 -14.98
CA GLU A 278 3.90 -0.65 -15.65
C GLU A 278 5.34 -0.16 -15.90
N TYR A 279 5.49 1.09 -16.38
CA TYR A 279 6.81 1.72 -16.54
C TYR A 279 7.58 1.75 -15.21
N LEU A 280 6.91 2.11 -14.11
CA LEU A 280 7.54 2.16 -12.79
C LEU A 280 7.99 0.78 -12.30
N TYR A 281 7.23 -0.27 -12.59
CA TYR A 281 7.65 -1.64 -12.28
C TYR A 281 8.83 -2.11 -13.13
N ARG A 282 8.76 -1.92 -14.45
CA ARG A 282 9.76 -2.46 -15.39
C ARG A 282 11.08 -1.66 -15.34
N ASN A 283 11.01 -0.33 -15.30
CA ASN A 283 12.16 0.54 -15.49
C ASN A 283 12.73 1.10 -14.17
N ILE A 284 11.89 1.29 -13.14
CA ILE A 284 12.32 1.78 -11.83
C ILE A 284 12.42 0.64 -10.80
N GLY A 285 11.87 -0.54 -11.10
CA GLY A 285 11.92 -1.70 -10.23
C GLY A 285 11.13 -1.55 -8.94
N LEU A 286 10.07 -0.75 -8.94
CA LEU A 286 9.22 -0.58 -7.77
C LEU A 286 8.57 -1.91 -7.38
N LYS A 287 8.36 -2.09 -6.08
CA LYS A 287 7.66 -3.26 -5.54
C LYS A 287 6.15 -3.08 -5.58
N ARG A 288 5.65 -1.84 -5.44
CA ARG A 288 4.23 -1.53 -5.48
C ARG A 288 3.98 -0.05 -5.77
N VAL A 289 2.95 0.21 -6.55
CA VAL A 289 2.29 1.50 -6.66
C VAL A 289 1.03 1.48 -5.79
N TYR A 290 0.85 2.48 -4.95
CA TYR A 290 -0.35 2.69 -4.17
C TYR A 290 -1.23 3.71 -4.85
N TYR A 291 -2.47 3.34 -5.09
CA TYR A 291 -3.50 4.24 -5.56
C TYR A 291 -4.26 4.79 -4.37
N SER A 292 -4.51 6.08 -4.35
CA SER A 292 -5.30 6.74 -3.32
C SER A 292 -6.38 7.55 -4.00
N SER A 293 -7.62 7.14 -3.86
CA SER A 293 -8.77 7.92 -4.33
C SER A 293 -8.72 9.32 -3.74
N TYR A 294 -8.86 10.32 -4.61
CA TYR A 294 -8.94 11.71 -4.18
C TYR A 294 -10.17 11.94 -3.30
N ILE A 295 -9.95 12.60 -2.17
CA ILE A 295 -11.00 13.07 -1.26
C ILE A 295 -10.80 14.58 -1.11
N PRO A 296 -11.85 15.39 -1.30
CA PRO A 296 -11.77 16.85 -1.22
C PRO A 296 -11.65 17.30 0.24
N VAL A 297 -10.45 17.22 0.81
CA VAL A 297 -10.11 17.69 2.17
C VAL A 297 -9.70 19.15 2.19
N VAL A 298 -9.40 19.71 1.03
CA VAL A 298 -9.01 21.11 0.82
C VAL A 298 -9.89 21.70 -0.27
N LYS A 299 -10.41 22.91 -0.05
CA LYS A 299 -11.14 23.64 -1.10
C LYS A 299 -10.13 24.30 -2.04
N SER A 300 -10.24 24.04 -3.33
CA SER A 300 -9.46 24.66 -4.39
C SER A 300 -10.24 24.59 -5.70
N ASP A 301 -10.21 25.65 -6.48
CA ASP A 301 -10.86 25.71 -7.81
C ASP A 301 -10.13 24.84 -8.85
N LEU A 302 -8.92 24.38 -8.53
CA LEU A 302 -8.11 23.51 -9.38
C LEU A 302 -8.38 22.01 -9.14
N LEU A 303 -9.18 21.68 -8.15
CA LEU A 303 -9.46 20.30 -7.75
C LEU A 303 -10.95 19.99 -7.89
N PRO A 304 -11.31 18.72 -8.17
CA PRO A 304 -12.72 18.32 -8.18
C PRO A 304 -13.40 18.57 -6.83
N SER A 305 -14.65 19.01 -6.87
CA SER A 305 -15.49 19.17 -5.69
C SER A 305 -15.90 17.85 -5.06
N ASP A 306 -16.02 16.81 -5.90
CA ASP A 306 -16.49 15.50 -5.49
C ASP A 306 -15.33 14.52 -5.32
N PRO A 307 -15.44 13.58 -4.37
CA PRO A 307 -14.44 12.54 -4.20
C PRO A 307 -14.42 11.61 -5.42
N ALA A 308 -13.22 11.18 -5.82
CA ALA A 308 -13.11 10.08 -6.74
C ALA A 308 -13.61 8.80 -6.06
N GLY A 309 -14.52 8.08 -6.71
CA GLY A 309 -15.16 6.91 -6.12
C GLY A 309 -14.13 5.82 -5.71
N LEU A 310 -14.31 5.21 -4.55
CA LEU A 310 -13.48 4.10 -4.07
C LEU A 310 -13.46 2.92 -5.05
N LEU A 311 -14.51 2.74 -5.82
CA LEU A 311 -14.59 1.69 -6.83
C LEU A 311 -13.48 1.83 -7.89
N ARG A 312 -13.17 3.06 -8.33
CA ARG A 312 -12.08 3.33 -9.29
C ARG A 312 -10.73 2.90 -8.71
N GLU A 313 -10.46 3.22 -7.45
CA GLU A 313 -9.26 2.78 -6.74
C GLU A 313 -9.17 1.25 -6.71
N HIS A 314 -10.27 0.57 -6.35
CA HIS A 314 -10.34 -0.89 -6.32
C HIS A 314 -10.09 -1.51 -7.69
N ARG A 315 -10.67 -0.95 -8.78
CA ARG A 315 -10.45 -1.44 -10.14
C ARG A 315 -8.98 -1.31 -10.56
N LEU A 316 -8.33 -0.21 -10.21
CA LEU A 316 -6.90 -0.03 -10.45
C LEU A 316 -6.05 -1.05 -9.68
N TYR A 317 -6.35 -1.34 -8.42
CA TYR A 317 -5.68 -2.40 -7.68
C TYR A 317 -5.91 -3.80 -8.27
N GLN A 318 -7.11 -4.08 -8.77
CA GLN A 318 -7.40 -5.34 -9.45
C GLN A 318 -6.61 -5.46 -10.76
N ALA A 319 -6.56 -4.41 -11.57
CA ALA A 319 -5.77 -4.37 -12.80
C ALA A 319 -4.26 -4.49 -12.51
N ASP A 320 -3.74 -3.75 -11.52
CA ASP A 320 -2.36 -3.86 -11.06
C ASP A 320 -1.97 -5.29 -10.67
N TRP A 321 -2.90 -6.00 -9.99
CA TRP A 321 -2.69 -7.40 -9.63
C TRP A 321 -2.61 -8.32 -10.84
N LEU A 322 -3.46 -8.09 -11.86
CA LEU A 322 -3.43 -8.86 -13.11
C LEU A 322 -2.13 -8.64 -13.89
N ILE A 323 -1.64 -7.41 -13.95
CA ILE A 323 -0.38 -7.07 -14.61
C ILE A 323 0.80 -7.77 -13.91
N ARG A 324 0.88 -7.69 -12.58
CA ARG A 324 2.02 -8.21 -11.84
C ARG A 324 2.08 -9.73 -11.70
N PHE A 325 0.94 -10.40 -11.60
CA PHE A 325 0.90 -11.80 -11.18
C PHE A 325 0.19 -12.74 -12.16
N TYR A 326 -0.55 -12.21 -13.14
CA TYR A 326 -1.31 -13.02 -14.09
C TYR A 326 -0.80 -12.87 -15.52
N GLY A 327 0.20 -12.02 -15.74
CA GLY A 327 0.81 -11.83 -17.06
C GLY A 327 -0.09 -11.11 -18.06
N PHE A 328 -1.01 -10.25 -17.57
CA PHE A 328 -1.76 -9.36 -18.45
C PHE A 328 -0.87 -8.18 -18.88
N ASP A 329 -1.01 -7.79 -20.15
CA ASP A 329 -0.50 -6.52 -20.64
C ASP A 329 -1.49 -5.40 -20.34
N VAL A 330 -1.00 -4.17 -20.13
CA VAL A 330 -1.88 -3.03 -19.86
C VAL A 330 -2.86 -2.80 -21.00
N ASN A 331 -2.42 -2.98 -22.26
CA ASN A 331 -3.26 -2.78 -23.44
C ASN A 331 -4.38 -3.82 -23.57
N GLU A 332 -4.21 -5.01 -22.96
CA GLU A 332 -5.28 -6.00 -22.87
C GLU A 332 -6.40 -5.53 -21.93
N LEU A 333 -6.08 -4.75 -20.90
CA LEU A 333 -7.01 -4.34 -19.86
C LEU A 333 -7.69 -3.01 -20.18
N CYS A 334 -6.95 -2.03 -20.70
CA CYS A 334 -7.44 -0.66 -20.85
C CYS A 334 -6.68 0.11 -21.93
N GLY A 335 -7.39 0.75 -22.85
CA GLY A 335 -6.84 1.68 -23.84
C GLY A 335 -6.23 2.93 -23.17
N GLU A 336 -5.37 3.68 -23.89
CA GLU A 336 -4.62 4.79 -23.29
C GLU A 336 -5.54 5.92 -22.77
N GLY A 337 -6.58 6.26 -23.49
CA GLY A 337 -7.56 7.30 -23.11
C GLY A 337 -8.76 6.77 -22.33
N GLU A 338 -8.80 5.48 -22.02
CA GLU A 338 -9.96 4.82 -21.43
C GLU A 338 -9.85 4.69 -19.92
N ASN A 339 -11.02 4.54 -19.28
CA ASN A 339 -11.11 4.12 -17.88
C ASN A 339 -11.46 2.63 -17.81
N LEU A 340 -11.09 1.98 -16.71
CA LEU A 340 -11.52 0.64 -16.39
C LEU A 340 -13.05 0.59 -16.24
N ASP A 341 -13.62 -0.57 -16.56
CA ASP A 341 -15.04 -0.79 -16.45
C ASP A 341 -15.52 -0.58 -15.02
N ALA A 342 -16.60 0.18 -14.85
CA ALA A 342 -17.18 0.46 -13.55
C ALA A 342 -17.96 -0.73 -13.00
N ASP A 343 -18.68 -1.45 -13.90
CA ASP A 343 -19.56 -2.54 -13.53
C ASP A 343 -18.80 -3.84 -13.34
N TYR A 344 -17.79 -4.10 -14.17
CA TYR A 344 -17.05 -5.36 -14.22
C TYR A 344 -15.64 -5.25 -13.64
N ASP A 345 -15.21 -6.28 -12.91
CA ASP A 345 -13.79 -6.36 -12.57
C ASP A 345 -12.93 -6.51 -13.85
N PRO A 346 -11.68 -5.98 -13.86
CA PRO A 346 -10.89 -5.94 -15.09
C PRO A 346 -10.67 -7.29 -15.77
N LYS A 347 -10.64 -8.39 -15.03
CA LYS A 347 -10.51 -9.73 -15.59
C LYS A 347 -11.79 -10.19 -16.27
N CYS A 348 -12.93 -9.88 -15.68
CA CYS A 348 -14.22 -10.17 -16.25
C CYS A 348 -14.48 -9.31 -17.48
N ALA A 349 -14.22 -8.02 -17.42
CA ALA A 349 -14.32 -7.10 -18.55
C ALA A 349 -13.46 -7.56 -19.73
N TRP A 350 -12.22 -8.01 -19.46
CA TRP A 350 -11.37 -8.60 -20.49
C TRP A 350 -11.98 -9.86 -21.11
N ALA A 351 -12.48 -10.78 -20.28
CA ALA A 351 -13.08 -12.03 -20.77
C ALA A 351 -14.32 -11.77 -21.63
N LEU A 352 -15.16 -10.81 -21.24
CA LEU A 352 -16.34 -10.41 -22.02
C LEU A 352 -15.97 -9.80 -23.39
N LYS A 353 -14.91 -9.01 -23.46
CA LYS A 353 -14.36 -8.49 -24.73
C LYS A 353 -13.75 -9.59 -25.61
N ASN A 354 -13.35 -10.71 -25.01
CA ASN A 354 -12.67 -11.82 -25.68
C ASN A 354 -13.46 -13.13 -25.63
N MET A 355 -14.80 -13.08 -25.72
CA MET A 355 -15.67 -14.26 -25.63
C MET A 355 -15.37 -15.34 -26.67
N HIS A 356 -14.77 -14.98 -27.81
CA HIS A 356 -14.33 -15.92 -28.84
C HIS A 356 -13.25 -16.91 -28.38
N LEU A 357 -12.54 -16.60 -27.25
CA LEU A 357 -11.56 -17.49 -26.62
C LEU A 357 -12.21 -18.49 -25.65
N PHE A 358 -13.48 -18.33 -25.34
CA PHE A 358 -14.20 -19.13 -24.36
C PHE A 358 -15.30 -19.98 -25.01
N PRO A 359 -15.71 -21.11 -24.41
CA PRO A 359 -15.18 -21.68 -23.17
C PRO A 359 -13.84 -22.40 -23.35
N VAL A 360 -13.04 -22.41 -22.28
CA VAL A 360 -11.69 -22.99 -22.24
C VAL A 360 -11.73 -24.42 -21.67
N GLU A 361 -11.18 -25.41 -22.39
CA GLU A 361 -11.06 -26.79 -21.88
C GLU A 361 -9.92 -26.87 -20.84
N ILE A 362 -10.25 -27.06 -19.56
CA ILE A 362 -9.29 -27.01 -18.45
C ILE A 362 -8.20 -28.08 -18.52
N ASN A 363 -8.50 -29.25 -19.15
CA ASN A 363 -7.58 -30.35 -19.27
C ASN A 363 -6.48 -30.09 -20.35
N LYS A 364 -6.69 -29.10 -21.23
CA LYS A 364 -5.78 -28.80 -22.36
C LYS A 364 -5.17 -27.40 -22.29
N ALA A 365 -5.93 -26.44 -21.74
CA ALA A 365 -5.55 -25.02 -21.76
C ALA A 365 -4.17 -24.74 -21.13
N PRO A 366 -3.35 -23.88 -21.72
CA PRO A 366 -2.10 -23.44 -21.09
C PRO A 366 -2.39 -22.63 -19.81
N LEU A 367 -1.37 -22.54 -18.93
CA LEU A 367 -1.51 -21.84 -17.64
C LEU A 367 -1.97 -20.39 -17.82
N GLU A 368 -1.42 -19.70 -18.81
CA GLU A 368 -1.72 -18.31 -19.13
C GLU A 368 -3.20 -18.12 -19.44
N MET A 369 -3.81 -19.08 -20.17
CA MET A 369 -5.24 -19.02 -20.50
C MET A 369 -6.10 -19.33 -19.28
N LEU A 370 -5.70 -20.28 -18.43
CA LEU A 370 -6.39 -20.54 -17.15
C LEU A 370 -6.37 -19.33 -16.23
N LEU A 371 -5.27 -18.57 -16.22
CA LEU A 371 -5.16 -17.33 -15.46
C LEU A 371 -6.08 -16.22 -15.98
N ARG A 372 -6.52 -16.31 -17.24
CA ARG A 372 -7.46 -15.36 -17.84
C ARG A 372 -8.93 -15.69 -17.58
N VAL A 373 -9.24 -16.91 -17.13
CA VAL A 373 -10.61 -17.33 -16.82
C VAL A 373 -11.12 -16.59 -15.56
N PRO A 374 -12.26 -15.86 -15.64
CA PRO A 374 -12.89 -15.27 -14.46
C PRO A 374 -13.21 -16.34 -13.39
N GLY A 375 -12.91 -16.05 -12.13
CA GLY A 375 -13.09 -16.98 -11.02
C GLY A 375 -11.94 -17.99 -10.82
N ILE A 376 -11.01 -18.14 -11.75
CA ILE A 376 -9.80 -18.96 -11.56
C ILE A 376 -8.63 -18.05 -11.14
N GLY A 377 -8.23 -18.15 -9.87
CA GLY A 377 -7.05 -17.48 -9.33
C GLY A 377 -5.76 -18.27 -9.61
N ALA A 378 -4.59 -17.67 -9.35
CA ALA A 378 -3.30 -18.30 -9.57
C ALA A 378 -3.18 -19.65 -8.88
N ARG A 379 -3.54 -19.73 -7.59
CA ARG A 379 -3.55 -21.01 -6.83
C ARG A 379 -4.42 -22.08 -7.50
N SER A 380 -5.62 -21.70 -7.97
CA SER A 380 -6.53 -22.63 -8.64
C SER A 380 -5.99 -23.08 -10.00
N ALA A 381 -5.42 -22.17 -10.79
CA ALA A 381 -4.79 -22.50 -12.06
C ALA A 381 -3.62 -23.48 -11.90
N TYR A 382 -2.74 -23.24 -10.93
CA TYR A 382 -1.64 -24.18 -10.61
C TYR A 382 -2.13 -25.53 -10.10
N LYS A 383 -3.18 -25.57 -9.26
CA LYS A 383 -3.81 -26.82 -8.83
C LYS A 383 -4.35 -27.62 -10.02
N ILE A 384 -5.04 -26.96 -10.95
CA ILE A 384 -5.57 -27.57 -12.17
C ILE A 384 -4.43 -28.17 -13.00
N VAL A 385 -3.40 -27.37 -13.32
CA VAL A 385 -2.24 -27.81 -14.12
C VAL A 385 -1.53 -29.00 -13.51
N ASN A 386 -1.39 -29.03 -12.20
CA ASN A 386 -0.75 -30.15 -11.50
C ASN A 386 -1.65 -31.38 -11.48
N ALA A 387 -2.93 -31.24 -11.11
CA ALA A 387 -3.84 -32.37 -10.97
C ALA A 387 -4.14 -33.08 -12.30
N ARG A 388 -4.30 -32.35 -13.42
CA ARG A 388 -4.58 -32.91 -14.75
C ARG A 388 -3.46 -33.78 -15.31
N ARG A 389 -2.24 -33.74 -14.71
CA ARG A 389 -1.14 -34.65 -15.07
C ARG A 389 -1.42 -36.09 -14.68
N PHE A 390 -2.29 -36.31 -13.69
CA PHE A 390 -2.56 -37.62 -13.13
C PHE A 390 -3.92 -38.18 -13.60
N ALA A 391 -4.90 -37.31 -13.83
CA ALA A 391 -6.23 -37.72 -14.27
C ALA A 391 -6.94 -36.56 -14.99
N LEU A 392 -7.81 -36.89 -15.94
CA LEU A 392 -8.71 -35.92 -16.56
C LEU A 392 -9.71 -35.37 -15.52
N LEU A 393 -9.72 -34.06 -15.39
CA LEU A 393 -10.56 -33.36 -14.42
C LEU A 393 -11.97 -33.11 -14.99
N ASP A 394 -12.96 -33.24 -14.12
CA ASP A 394 -14.34 -32.84 -14.33
C ASP A 394 -14.76 -31.79 -13.29
N PHE A 395 -16.01 -31.31 -13.37
CA PHE A 395 -16.50 -30.28 -12.44
C PHE A 395 -16.52 -30.74 -10.98
N ASP A 396 -16.78 -32.04 -10.72
CA ASP A 396 -16.77 -32.60 -9.37
C ASP A 396 -15.35 -32.64 -8.80
N ASN A 397 -14.36 -32.95 -9.63
CA ASN A 397 -12.95 -32.88 -9.25
C ASN A 397 -12.55 -31.46 -8.87
N LEU A 398 -12.96 -30.45 -9.67
CA LEU A 398 -12.70 -29.04 -9.39
C LEU A 398 -13.34 -28.60 -8.08
N ALA A 399 -14.58 -29.01 -7.82
CA ALA A 399 -15.29 -28.71 -6.57
C ALA A 399 -14.56 -29.33 -5.36
N LYS A 400 -14.15 -30.62 -5.44
CA LYS A 400 -13.37 -31.30 -4.40
C LYS A 400 -12.02 -30.61 -4.14
N MET A 401 -11.40 -30.03 -5.18
CA MET A 401 -10.18 -29.22 -5.07
C MET A 401 -10.41 -27.81 -4.48
N ARG A 402 -11.65 -27.49 -4.11
CA ARG A 402 -12.09 -26.18 -3.59
C ARG A 402 -11.81 -25.03 -4.56
N ILE A 403 -12.04 -25.29 -5.87
CA ILE A 403 -12.01 -24.25 -6.89
C ILE A 403 -13.37 -23.57 -6.93
N VAL A 404 -13.41 -22.26 -6.90
CA VAL A 404 -14.67 -21.48 -6.95
C VAL A 404 -15.24 -21.54 -8.36
N LEU A 405 -16.28 -22.35 -8.55
CA LEU A 405 -16.88 -22.59 -9.87
C LEU A 405 -17.99 -21.59 -10.22
N LYS A 406 -18.46 -20.77 -9.26
CA LYS A 406 -19.61 -19.88 -9.46
C LYS A 406 -19.48 -19.01 -10.72
N ARG A 407 -18.30 -18.42 -10.94
CA ARG A 407 -17.97 -17.65 -12.14
C ARG A 407 -17.32 -18.50 -13.22
N ALA A 408 -16.37 -19.36 -12.84
CA ALA A 408 -15.54 -20.10 -13.78
C ALA A 408 -16.36 -21.05 -14.70
N ARG A 409 -17.45 -21.64 -14.23
CA ARG A 409 -18.30 -22.58 -15.02
C ARG A 409 -18.82 -21.99 -16.33
N HIS A 410 -18.96 -20.66 -16.42
CA HIS A 410 -19.45 -19.98 -17.61
C HIS A 410 -18.36 -19.73 -18.67
N PHE A 411 -17.10 -20.00 -18.32
CA PHE A 411 -15.94 -19.76 -19.17
C PHE A 411 -15.09 -21.00 -19.41
N ILE A 412 -15.48 -22.18 -18.88
CA ILE A 412 -14.70 -23.42 -19.00
C ILE A 412 -15.54 -24.61 -19.46
N THR A 413 -14.83 -25.56 -20.07
CA THR A 413 -15.32 -26.93 -20.26
C THR A 413 -14.43 -27.91 -19.50
N CYS A 414 -15.01 -29.05 -19.13
CA CYS A 414 -14.32 -30.17 -18.48
C CYS A 414 -14.69 -31.44 -19.27
N LYS A 415 -13.71 -32.12 -19.88
CA LYS A 415 -13.93 -33.30 -20.74
C LYS A 415 -14.98 -33.02 -21.86
N GLY A 416 -14.92 -31.82 -22.43
CA GLY A 416 -15.84 -31.33 -23.44
C GLY A 416 -17.25 -30.99 -22.97
N LYS A 417 -17.55 -31.13 -21.67
CA LYS A 417 -18.85 -30.74 -21.09
C LYS A 417 -18.82 -29.27 -20.67
N PHE A 418 -19.84 -28.52 -21.04
CA PHE A 418 -20.09 -27.14 -20.66
C PHE A 418 -21.31 -27.07 -19.74
N TYR A 419 -21.22 -26.34 -18.63
CA TYR A 419 -22.29 -26.17 -17.63
C TYR A 419 -22.81 -24.73 -17.54
N GLY A 420 -22.44 -23.89 -18.49
CA GLY A 420 -23.00 -22.56 -18.68
C GLY A 420 -23.90 -22.54 -19.95
N SER A 421 -24.79 -21.57 -20.07
CA SER A 421 -25.44 -21.24 -21.33
C SER A 421 -24.80 -19.99 -21.93
N GLU A 422 -24.91 -19.80 -23.28
CA GLU A 422 -24.42 -18.56 -23.92
C GLU A 422 -25.15 -17.32 -23.37
N ALA A 423 -26.41 -17.45 -22.99
CA ALA A 423 -27.19 -16.46 -22.29
C ALA A 423 -26.69 -16.22 -20.84
N ASP A 424 -26.00 -17.21 -20.26
CA ASP A 424 -25.50 -17.14 -18.89
C ASP A 424 -24.15 -16.42 -18.74
N ALA A 425 -23.39 -16.21 -19.80
CA ALA A 425 -22.21 -15.32 -19.74
C ALA A 425 -22.64 -13.87 -19.46
N ALA A 426 -23.71 -13.40 -20.11
CA ALA A 426 -24.34 -12.12 -19.76
C ALA A 426 -25.08 -12.18 -18.42
N ARG A 427 -25.66 -13.33 -18.06
CA ARG A 427 -26.37 -13.57 -16.80
C ARG A 427 -25.43 -13.83 -15.62
N ALA A 428 -24.27 -14.47 -15.80
CA ALA A 428 -23.21 -14.57 -14.79
C ALA A 428 -22.79 -13.18 -14.31
N GLN A 429 -22.92 -12.22 -15.17
CA GLN A 429 -22.69 -10.83 -14.88
C GLN A 429 -23.79 -10.24 -14.00
N LEU A 430 -25.06 -10.40 -14.37
CA LEU A 430 -26.19 -9.95 -13.56
C LEU A 430 -26.18 -10.56 -12.16
N LEU A 431 -25.77 -11.84 -12.01
CA LEU A 431 -25.63 -12.53 -10.73
C LEU A 431 -24.43 -12.06 -9.88
N ILE A 432 -23.44 -11.42 -10.50
CA ILE A 432 -22.34 -10.74 -9.79
C ILE A 432 -22.85 -9.41 -9.25
N ASP A 433 -23.69 -8.71 -10.00
CA ASP A 433 -24.23 -7.38 -9.68
C ASP A 433 -25.29 -7.46 -8.58
N GLU A 434 -26.16 -8.46 -8.58
CA GLU A 434 -27.17 -8.67 -7.54
C GLU A 434 -26.58 -8.93 -6.15
N LYS A 435 -25.35 -9.48 -6.05
CA LYS A 435 -24.67 -9.65 -4.74
C LYS A 435 -23.91 -8.44 -4.27
N SER A 436 -23.43 -7.59 -5.15
CA SER A 436 -22.80 -6.32 -4.75
C SER A 436 -23.82 -5.32 -4.20
N SER A 437 -25.09 -5.44 -4.60
CA SER A 437 -26.19 -4.61 -4.11
C SER A 437 -26.90 -5.15 -2.86
N SER A 438 -26.77 -6.46 -2.55
CA SER A 438 -27.41 -7.08 -1.39
C SER A 438 -26.51 -7.26 -0.15
N ASP A 439 -25.19 -7.17 -0.30
CA ASP A 439 -24.21 -7.27 0.80
C ASP A 439 -23.68 -5.87 1.24
N GLY A 440 -24.61 -4.94 1.48
CA GLY A 440 -24.32 -3.73 2.25
C GLY A 440 -23.99 -4.01 3.72
N GLY A 441 -23.44 -5.16 4.05
CA GLY A 441 -23.24 -5.57 5.43
C GLY A 441 -22.28 -6.71 5.68
N GLN A 442 -21.17 -6.89 4.91
CA GLN A 442 -20.05 -7.70 5.42
C GLN A 442 -18.74 -7.37 4.71
N GLU A 443 -17.86 -6.70 5.44
CA GLU A 443 -16.52 -6.25 5.06
C GLU A 443 -15.45 -7.37 4.91
N ASN A 444 -15.81 -8.63 4.74
CA ASN A 444 -14.89 -9.76 4.82
C ASN A 444 -14.36 -10.31 3.48
N GLU A 445 -14.91 -9.91 2.32
CA GLU A 445 -14.40 -10.41 1.02
C GLU A 445 -13.11 -9.71 0.53
N GLN A 446 -12.79 -8.55 1.06
CA GLN A 446 -11.57 -7.79 0.68
C GLN A 446 -10.27 -8.48 1.17
N LEU A 447 -10.37 -9.34 2.17
CA LEU A 447 -9.23 -10.05 2.77
C LEU A 447 -8.73 -11.24 1.93
N SER A 448 -9.58 -11.82 1.09
CA SER A 448 -9.21 -12.97 0.25
C SER A 448 -8.35 -12.60 -0.97
N LEU A 449 -8.36 -11.33 -1.39
CA LEU A 449 -7.53 -10.83 -2.48
C LEU A 449 -6.06 -10.61 -2.09
N PHE A 450 -5.78 -10.50 -0.80
CA PHE A 450 -4.44 -10.21 -0.26
C PHE A 450 -3.77 -11.39 0.46
N SER A 451 -4.43 -12.54 0.56
CA SER A 451 -3.77 -13.75 1.04
C SER A 451 -2.75 -14.24 -0.01
N THR A 452 -1.51 -13.88 0.20
CA THR A 452 -0.34 -14.33 -0.56
C THR A 452 -0.11 -15.82 -0.44
N PRO A 453 0.57 -16.44 -1.44
CA PRO A 453 1.07 -17.81 -1.33
C PRO A 453 2.15 -17.95 -0.27
#